data_16cf0d7cb750cf49bb458b93cb2c1648
#
_entry.id   16cf0d7cb750cf49bb458b93cb2c1648
#
_cell.length_a   1.000
_cell.length_b   1.000
_cell.length_c   1.000
_cell.angle_alpha   90.00
_cell.angle_beta   90.00
_cell.angle_gamma   90.00
#
_symmetry.space_group_name_H-M   'P 1'
#
loop_
_entity.id
_entity.type
_entity.pdbx_description
1 polymer ?
#
loop_
_entity_poly.entity_id
_entity_poly.type
_entity_poly.pdbx_seq_one_letter_code
_entity_poly.pdbx_strand_id
1 'polypeptide(L)'
;MLDDPCPPVQQVRRLEGQPFTAAAAQTAPGYGARLATTAFGIPSLPRWCVWVEPAAAAEADRWERRWLNAVNAALQDWMPLLPILRVSDPNRAHIRIERRRPPRRQLAGGWRASNGRAVLQLLEVRRSDVWRLEPGVTVLVSPELRAEALQATALHELGHAFGLWGHSDDPADALAPVQGASPVLAPSVGDRRTLDWLRAQPTRFGEPLNPADTAAQ
;
A
#
# COMPACT_ATOMS: atom_id res chain seq x y z
N MET A 1 9.25 -16.36 -24.45
CA MET A 1 9.57 -15.03 -23.88
C MET A 1 8.91 -15.01 -22.52
N LEU A 2 9.65 -14.90 -21.43
CA LEU A 2 9.02 -14.77 -20.10
C LEU A 2 8.31 -13.41 -20.08
N ASP A 3 7.01 -13.43 -19.79
CA ASP A 3 6.24 -12.19 -19.66
C ASP A 3 6.89 -11.29 -18.59
N ASP A 4 7.04 -10.00 -18.91
CA ASP A 4 7.52 -8.99 -17.95
C ASP A 4 6.55 -8.96 -16.74
N PRO A 5 7.03 -9.28 -15.54
CA PRO A 5 6.15 -9.38 -14.38
C PRO A 5 5.57 -8.03 -13.92
N CYS A 6 6.17 -6.91 -14.36
CA CYS A 6 5.74 -5.54 -14.07
C CYS A 6 5.75 -4.69 -15.35
N PRO A 7 4.90 -4.96 -16.34
CA PRO A 7 4.93 -4.22 -17.60
C PRO A 7 4.53 -2.74 -17.37
N PRO A 8 5.05 -1.81 -18.20
CA PRO A 8 4.73 -0.40 -18.06
C PRO A 8 3.24 -0.14 -18.35
N VAL A 9 2.72 0.90 -17.71
CA VAL A 9 1.37 1.40 -17.99
C VAL A 9 1.35 2.05 -19.38
N GLN A 10 0.47 1.58 -20.24
CA GLN A 10 0.22 2.16 -21.56
C GLN A 10 -0.90 3.22 -21.50
N GLN A 11 -1.95 2.93 -20.74
CA GLN A 11 -3.08 3.83 -20.51
C GLN A 11 -3.63 3.62 -19.11
N VAL A 12 -4.22 4.66 -18.54
CA VAL A 12 -4.86 4.62 -17.22
C VAL A 12 -6.15 5.45 -17.24
N ARG A 13 -7.18 4.92 -16.56
CA ARG A 13 -8.40 5.64 -16.23
C ARG A 13 -8.59 5.54 -14.72
N ARG A 14 -8.86 6.65 -14.07
CA ARG A 14 -9.15 6.68 -12.65
C ARG A 14 -10.64 6.53 -12.45
N LEU A 15 -11.03 5.60 -11.59
CA LEU A 15 -12.42 5.50 -11.16
C LEU A 15 -12.68 6.58 -10.10
N GLU A 16 -13.72 7.37 -10.34
CA GLU A 16 -14.09 8.46 -9.43
C GLU A 16 -14.86 7.93 -8.21
N GLY A 17 -14.88 8.71 -7.13
CA GLY A 17 -15.65 8.42 -5.92
C GLY A 17 -14.79 7.93 -4.75
N GLN A 18 -15.48 7.52 -3.68
CA GLN A 18 -14.84 6.97 -2.49
C GLN A 18 -14.42 5.52 -2.74
N PRO A 19 -13.15 5.16 -2.50
CA PRO A 19 -12.67 3.81 -2.80
C PRO A 19 -13.34 2.74 -1.93
N PHE A 20 -13.67 3.06 -0.67
CA PHE A 20 -14.21 2.09 0.28
C PHE A 20 -15.72 2.24 0.44
N THR A 21 -16.44 1.12 0.42
CA THR A 21 -17.90 1.06 0.45
C THR A 21 -18.46 0.37 1.68
N ALA A 22 -17.71 -0.55 2.31
CA ALA A 22 -18.16 -1.35 3.44
C ALA A 22 -16.97 -1.90 4.24
N ALA A 23 -17.27 -2.56 5.38
CA ALA A 23 -16.33 -3.44 6.05
C ALA A 23 -16.17 -4.75 5.26
N ALA A 24 -14.98 -5.35 5.29
CA ALA A 24 -14.68 -6.54 4.50
C ALA A 24 -15.43 -7.79 4.99
N ALA A 25 -15.68 -7.90 6.30
CA ALA A 25 -16.42 -9.01 6.91
C ALA A 25 -16.94 -8.61 8.30
N GLN A 26 -17.92 -9.38 8.83
CA GLN A 26 -18.35 -9.20 10.22
C GLN A 26 -17.43 -9.91 11.21
N THR A 27 -16.86 -11.05 10.80
CA THR A 27 -15.91 -11.85 11.57
C THR A 27 -14.77 -12.30 10.67
N ALA A 28 -13.53 -12.18 11.16
CA ALA A 28 -12.34 -12.64 10.45
C ALA A 28 -11.17 -12.83 11.43
N PRO A 29 -10.17 -13.64 11.10
CA PRO A 29 -8.95 -13.79 11.90
C PRO A 29 -8.19 -12.46 12.04
N GLY A 30 -7.45 -12.31 13.14
CA GLY A 30 -6.73 -11.07 13.43
C GLY A 30 -7.70 -9.90 13.52
N TYR A 31 -7.40 -8.84 12.80
CA TYR A 31 -8.26 -7.65 12.67
C TYR A 31 -8.96 -7.55 11.31
N GLY A 32 -9.12 -8.67 10.60
CA GLY A 32 -9.74 -8.71 9.27
C GLY A 32 -11.16 -8.13 9.23
N ALA A 33 -11.95 -8.28 10.32
CA ALA A 33 -13.27 -7.67 10.45
C ALA A 33 -13.26 -6.13 10.45
N ARG A 34 -12.10 -5.49 10.63
CA ARG A 34 -11.91 -4.04 10.61
C ARG A 34 -11.41 -3.51 9.27
N LEU A 35 -11.10 -4.40 8.33
CA LEU A 35 -10.66 -3.99 7.01
C LEU A 35 -11.83 -3.43 6.22
N ALA A 36 -11.57 -2.36 5.49
CA ALA A 36 -12.49 -1.80 4.52
C ALA A 36 -12.32 -2.51 3.16
N THR A 37 -13.44 -2.66 2.45
CA THR A 37 -13.47 -3.22 1.10
C THR A 37 -14.04 -2.21 0.10
N THR A 38 -13.76 -2.42 -1.17
CA THR A 38 -14.31 -1.64 -2.28
C THR A 38 -15.49 -2.36 -2.90
N ALA A 39 -16.17 -1.73 -3.86
CA ALA A 39 -17.19 -2.38 -4.69
C ALA A 39 -16.65 -3.56 -5.52
N PHE A 40 -15.31 -3.66 -5.64
CA PHE A 40 -14.62 -4.71 -6.41
C PHE A 40 -13.94 -5.76 -5.53
N GLY A 41 -14.21 -5.76 -4.24
CA GLY A 41 -13.55 -6.59 -3.24
C GLY A 41 -12.39 -5.88 -2.53
N ILE A 42 -11.56 -6.64 -1.82
CA ILE A 42 -10.39 -6.10 -1.13
C ILE A 42 -9.31 -5.77 -2.17
N PRO A 43 -8.71 -4.57 -2.14
CA PRO A 43 -7.65 -4.18 -3.07
C PRO A 43 -6.39 -5.00 -2.83
N SER A 44 -6.29 -6.15 -3.48
CA SER A 44 -5.18 -7.10 -3.36
C SER A 44 -4.77 -7.59 -4.74
N LEU A 45 -3.47 -7.82 -4.92
CA LEU A 45 -2.89 -8.37 -6.13
C LEU A 45 -2.06 -9.61 -5.83
N PRO A 46 -1.97 -10.57 -6.74
CA PRO A 46 -1.11 -11.75 -6.58
C PRO A 46 0.38 -11.39 -6.54
N ARG A 47 0.75 -10.21 -7.05
CA ARG A 47 2.11 -9.66 -7.07
C ARG A 47 2.07 -8.14 -7.02
N TRP A 48 3.00 -7.55 -6.29
CA TRP A 48 3.11 -6.11 -6.15
C TRP A 48 4.38 -5.58 -6.81
N CYS A 49 4.24 -4.62 -7.71
CA CYS A 49 5.32 -3.85 -8.30
C CYS A 49 5.49 -2.57 -7.49
N VAL A 50 6.65 -2.39 -6.86
CA VAL A 50 6.88 -1.30 -5.89
C VAL A 50 8.03 -0.42 -6.34
N TRP A 51 7.74 0.86 -6.51
CA TRP A 51 8.72 1.90 -6.74
C TRP A 51 8.99 2.66 -5.45
N VAL A 52 10.26 2.93 -5.18
CA VAL A 52 10.68 3.80 -4.07
C VAL A 52 11.41 4.98 -4.66
N GLU A 53 11.03 6.17 -4.25
CA GLU A 53 11.70 7.41 -4.67
C GLU A 53 13.20 7.31 -4.39
N PRO A 54 14.05 7.43 -5.44
CA PRO A 54 15.50 7.36 -5.28
C PRO A 54 16.04 8.60 -4.58
N ALA A 55 17.33 8.59 -4.27
CA ALA A 55 18.03 9.79 -3.89
C ALA A 55 17.98 10.86 -4.99
N ALA A 56 17.94 12.12 -4.61
CA ALA A 56 17.88 13.25 -5.56
C ALA A 56 19.17 13.41 -6.36
N ALA A 57 20.31 13.01 -5.79
CA ALA A 57 21.64 13.07 -6.41
C ALA A 57 22.27 11.68 -6.50
N ALA A 58 23.34 11.54 -7.29
CA ALA A 58 24.10 10.30 -7.43
C ALA A 58 24.61 9.76 -6.08
N GLU A 59 24.91 10.64 -5.14
CA GLU A 59 25.23 10.32 -3.76
C GLU A 59 24.12 10.86 -2.84
N ALA A 60 23.42 9.93 -2.18
CA ALA A 60 22.42 10.27 -1.18
C ALA A 60 23.08 10.99 0.00
N ASP A 61 22.47 12.07 0.50
CA ASP A 61 22.86 12.66 1.76
C ASP A 61 22.50 11.74 2.94
N ARG A 62 22.93 12.13 4.18
CA ARG A 62 22.69 11.28 5.38
C ARG A 62 21.20 11.09 5.68
N TRP A 63 20.35 12.06 5.33
CA TRP A 63 18.91 12.02 5.59
C TRP A 63 18.20 11.14 4.58
N GLU A 64 18.58 11.24 3.31
CA GLU A 64 18.11 10.39 2.25
C GLU A 64 18.52 8.93 2.47
N ARG A 65 19.79 8.68 2.84
CA ARG A 65 20.25 7.32 3.18
C ARG A 65 19.46 6.73 4.36
N ARG A 66 19.21 7.52 5.41
CA ARG A 66 18.41 7.06 6.55
C ARG A 66 16.99 6.69 6.12
N TRP A 67 16.36 7.55 5.31
CA TRP A 67 15.01 7.30 4.80
C TRP A 67 14.98 6.05 3.91
N LEU A 68 15.88 5.93 2.94
CA LEU A 68 15.99 4.78 2.06
C LEU A 68 16.24 3.47 2.83
N ASN A 69 17.13 3.48 3.81
CA ASN A 69 17.42 2.32 4.64
C ASN A 69 16.18 1.86 5.42
N ALA A 70 15.45 2.78 6.03
CA ALA A 70 14.26 2.47 6.81
C ALA A 70 13.11 1.93 5.94
N VAL A 71 12.85 2.56 4.78
CA VAL A 71 11.84 2.08 3.82
C VAL A 71 12.23 0.71 3.25
N ASN A 72 13.50 0.50 2.92
CA ASN A 72 13.97 -0.79 2.43
C ASN A 72 13.86 -1.88 3.52
N ALA A 73 14.17 -1.59 4.78
CA ALA A 73 13.99 -2.52 5.88
C ALA A 73 12.50 -2.92 6.02
N ALA A 74 11.60 -1.95 6.03
CA ALA A 74 10.16 -2.22 6.09
C ALA A 74 9.66 -3.07 4.90
N LEU A 75 10.17 -2.84 3.70
CA LEU A 75 9.85 -3.69 2.54
C LEU A 75 10.40 -5.12 2.70
N GLN A 76 11.62 -5.27 3.21
CA GLN A 76 12.23 -6.57 3.47
C GLN A 76 11.41 -7.40 4.46
N ASP A 77 10.78 -6.76 5.46
CA ASP A 77 9.93 -7.44 6.44
C ASP A 77 8.60 -7.95 5.82
N TRP A 78 8.08 -7.28 4.78
CA TRP A 78 6.89 -7.73 4.04
C TRP A 78 7.20 -8.76 2.95
N MET A 79 8.41 -8.77 2.36
CA MET A 79 8.76 -9.64 1.23
C MET A 79 8.58 -11.14 1.49
N PRO A 80 8.82 -11.70 2.69
CA PRO A 80 8.56 -13.12 2.96
C PRO A 80 7.07 -13.48 2.93
N LEU A 81 6.18 -12.50 3.07
CA LEU A 81 4.74 -12.69 3.18
C LEU A 81 4.02 -12.45 1.84
N LEU A 82 4.63 -11.69 0.93
CA LEU A 82 4.04 -11.22 -0.31
C LEU A 82 5.03 -11.27 -1.47
N PRO A 83 4.59 -11.63 -2.69
CA PRO A 83 5.40 -11.47 -3.89
C PRO A 83 5.57 -9.99 -4.25
N ILE A 84 6.69 -9.39 -3.83
CA ILE A 84 7.03 -7.99 -4.07
C ILE A 84 8.18 -7.91 -5.05
N LEU A 85 8.02 -7.13 -6.12
CA LEU A 85 9.07 -6.81 -7.09
C LEU A 85 9.37 -5.31 -7.05
N ARG A 86 10.67 -4.99 -6.94
CA ARG A 86 11.14 -3.61 -7.04
C ARG A 86 11.26 -3.19 -8.49
N VAL A 87 10.76 -2.02 -8.80
CA VAL A 87 10.87 -1.41 -10.13
C VAL A 87 11.57 -0.05 -10.04
N SER A 88 12.35 0.29 -11.05
CA SER A 88 13.04 1.59 -11.15
C SER A 88 12.19 2.67 -11.82
N ASP A 89 11.22 2.27 -12.64
CA ASP A 89 10.30 3.18 -13.31
C ASP A 89 8.97 3.26 -12.54
N PRO A 90 8.56 4.45 -12.05
CA PRO A 90 7.29 4.63 -11.34
C PRO A 90 6.06 4.28 -12.21
N ASN A 91 6.17 4.29 -13.54
CA ASN A 91 5.06 3.90 -14.43
C ASN A 91 4.81 2.38 -14.47
N ARG A 92 5.69 1.60 -13.85
CA ARG A 92 5.53 0.15 -13.70
C ARG A 92 4.92 -0.23 -12.35
N ALA A 93 4.86 0.71 -11.40
CA ALA A 93 4.52 0.45 -10.01
C ALA A 93 3.01 0.44 -9.77
N HIS A 94 2.56 -0.49 -8.92
CA HIS A 94 1.26 -0.43 -8.24
C HIS A 94 1.36 0.43 -6.99
N ILE A 95 2.52 0.41 -6.31
CA ILE A 95 2.79 1.17 -5.10
C ILE A 95 3.98 2.11 -5.36
N ARG A 96 3.77 3.40 -5.11
CA ARG A 96 4.82 4.44 -5.16
C ARG A 96 5.06 4.94 -3.76
N ILE A 97 6.32 4.86 -3.29
CA ILE A 97 6.72 5.33 -1.98
C ILE A 97 7.51 6.62 -2.15
N GLU A 98 6.96 7.71 -1.62
CA GLU A 98 7.50 9.06 -1.78
C GLU A 98 8.04 9.60 -0.45
N ARG A 99 9.22 10.24 -0.51
CA ARG A 99 9.89 10.90 0.60
C ARG A 99 9.28 12.27 0.85
N ARG A 100 8.06 12.27 1.37
CA ARG A 100 7.29 13.50 1.56
C ARG A 100 6.41 13.41 2.80
N ARG A 101 6.34 14.53 3.52
CA ARG A 101 5.40 14.66 4.63
C ARG A 101 3.97 14.69 4.09
N PRO A 102 3.05 13.87 4.65
CA PRO A 102 1.65 13.95 4.28
C PRO A 102 1.06 15.34 4.59
N PRO A 103 0.20 15.87 3.71
CA PRO A 103 -0.50 17.12 3.99
C PRO A 103 -1.40 16.97 5.22
N ARG A 104 -1.52 18.03 6.01
CA ARG A 104 -2.44 18.06 7.16
C ARG A 104 -3.87 17.83 6.69
N ARG A 105 -4.65 17.16 7.52
CA ARG A 105 -6.09 16.97 7.30
C ARG A 105 -6.87 17.77 8.34
N GLN A 106 -7.93 18.42 7.88
CA GLN A 106 -8.93 19.00 8.78
C GLN A 106 -9.92 17.90 9.18
N LEU A 107 -10.04 17.67 10.48
CA LEU A 107 -11.01 16.76 11.08
C LEU A 107 -11.90 17.57 12.04
N ALA A 108 -12.97 16.96 12.56
CA ALA A 108 -13.91 17.63 13.50
C ALA A 108 -13.21 18.26 14.72
N GLY A 109 -12.05 17.72 15.14
CA GLY A 109 -11.24 18.24 16.27
C GLY A 109 -10.07 19.14 15.85
N GLY A 110 -10.05 19.67 14.60
CA GLY A 110 -8.99 20.55 14.08
C GLY A 110 -8.03 19.89 13.11
N TRP A 111 -6.93 20.58 12.81
CA TRP A 111 -5.92 20.12 11.88
C TRP A 111 -5.04 19.00 12.48
N ARG A 112 -4.98 17.87 11.78
CA ARG A 112 -4.13 16.73 12.16
C ARG A 112 -2.99 16.55 11.18
N ALA A 113 -1.78 16.39 11.71
CA ALA A 113 -0.60 15.97 10.97
C ALA A 113 -0.41 14.45 11.16
N SER A 114 0.11 13.78 10.16
CA SER A 114 0.57 12.39 10.24
C SER A 114 1.99 12.27 9.72
N ASN A 115 2.70 11.26 10.18
CA ASN A 115 4.07 10.96 9.74
C ASN A 115 4.10 10.12 8.48
N GLY A 116 3.05 9.33 8.25
CA GLY A 116 2.84 8.51 7.06
C GLY A 116 1.42 8.65 6.54
N ARG A 117 1.21 8.22 5.30
CA ARG A 117 -0.12 8.07 4.69
C ARG A 117 -0.06 7.21 3.45
N ALA A 118 -0.89 6.18 3.41
CA ALA A 118 -1.23 5.48 2.18
C ALA A 118 -2.51 6.08 1.57
N VAL A 119 -2.52 6.26 0.26
CA VAL A 119 -3.66 6.78 -0.51
C VAL A 119 -3.97 5.80 -1.62
N LEU A 120 -5.16 5.21 -1.58
CA LEU A 120 -5.67 4.29 -2.59
C LEU A 120 -6.37 5.05 -3.70
N GLN A 121 -6.09 4.67 -4.93
CA GLN A 121 -6.85 5.01 -6.13
C GLN A 121 -7.27 3.72 -6.80
N LEU A 122 -8.51 3.66 -7.28
CA LEU A 122 -8.99 2.56 -8.10
C LEU A 122 -8.76 2.93 -9.56
N LEU A 123 -8.03 2.07 -10.26
CA LEU A 123 -7.57 2.36 -11.61
C LEU A 123 -7.95 1.24 -12.56
N GLU A 124 -8.44 1.61 -13.73
CA GLU A 124 -8.39 0.74 -14.90
C GLU A 124 -7.08 1.02 -15.64
N VAL A 125 -6.26 0.00 -15.75
CA VAL A 125 -4.91 0.13 -16.29
C VAL A 125 -4.74 -0.80 -17.48
N ARG A 126 -4.22 -0.27 -18.60
CA ARG A 126 -3.81 -1.08 -19.75
C ARG A 126 -2.33 -1.36 -19.67
N ARG A 127 -2.01 -2.66 -19.61
CA ARG A 127 -0.63 -3.18 -19.65
C ARG A 127 -0.59 -4.36 -20.62
N SER A 128 0.43 -4.43 -21.46
CA SER A 128 0.56 -5.50 -22.48
C SER A 128 -0.75 -5.72 -23.24
N ASP A 129 -1.40 -4.61 -23.63
CA ASP A 129 -2.66 -4.56 -24.38
C ASP A 129 -3.89 -5.13 -23.66
N VAL A 130 -3.81 -5.44 -22.39
CA VAL A 130 -4.92 -5.93 -21.56
C VAL A 130 -5.31 -4.87 -20.53
N TRP A 131 -6.58 -4.52 -20.49
CA TRP A 131 -7.15 -3.71 -19.43
C TRP A 131 -7.42 -4.53 -18.18
N ARG A 132 -7.04 -4.02 -17.01
CA ARG A 132 -7.25 -4.65 -15.70
C ARG A 132 -7.67 -3.61 -14.69
N LEU A 133 -8.44 -4.04 -13.70
CA LEU A 133 -8.66 -3.25 -12.50
C LEU A 133 -7.44 -3.40 -11.58
N GLU A 134 -6.78 -2.30 -11.24
CA GLU A 134 -5.60 -2.30 -10.38
C GLU A 134 -5.74 -1.28 -9.24
N PRO A 135 -5.23 -1.59 -8.04
CA PRO A 135 -5.04 -0.59 -7.00
C PRO A 135 -3.78 0.23 -7.32
N GLY A 136 -3.92 1.52 -7.44
CA GLY A 136 -2.79 2.46 -7.45
C GLY A 136 -2.62 3.05 -6.07
N VAL A 137 -1.47 2.81 -5.42
CA VAL A 137 -1.24 3.30 -4.06
C VAL A 137 -0.05 4.25 -4.01
N THR A 138 -0.27 5.44 -3.45
CA THR A 138 0.81 6.36 -3.09
C THR A 138 1.03 6.30 -1.59
N VAL A 139 2.23 5.95 -1.19
CA VAL A 139 2.68 5.92 0.21
C VAL A 139 3.58 7.11 0.46
N LEU A 140 3.16 8.01 1.35
CA LEU A 140 3.93 9.16 1.79
C LEU A 140 4.57 8.83 3.14
N VAL A 141 5.88 8.99 3.26
CA VAL A 141 6.63 8.79 4.51
C VAL A 141 7.47 10.03 4.78
N SER A 142 7.21 10.68 5.93
CA SER A 142 7.92 11.90 6.33
C SER A 142 9.41 11.61 6.55
N PRO A 143 10.34 12.37 5.92
CA PRO A 143 11.77 12.14 6.07
C PRO A 143 12.35 12.62 7.41
N GLU A 144 11.58 13.37 8.18
CA GLU A 144 12.07 14.08 9.39
C GLU A 144 12.14 13.20 10.63
N LEU A 145 11.71 11.92 10.55
CA LEU A 145 11.64 10.99 11.66
C LEU A 145 13.02 10.40 12.01
N ARG A 146 13.15 9.89 13.23
CA ARG A 146 14.26 9.02 13.61
C ARG A 146 14.16 7.69 12.89
N ALA A 147 15.27 6.95 12.73
CA ALA A 147 15.36 5.75 11.91
C ALA A 147 14.28 4.71 12.23
N GLU A 148 14.13 4.32 13.49
CA GLU A 148 13.14 3.32 13.93
C GLU A 148 11.69 3.80 13.72
N ALA A 149 11.38 5.05 14.06
CA ALA A 149 10.07 5.62 13.83
C ALA A 149 9.75 5.73 12.33
N LEU A 150 10.77 5.96 11.49
CA LEU A 150 10.65 6.00 10.05
C LEU A 150 10.35 4.60 9.49
N GLN A 151 11.09 3.56 9.94
CA GLN A 151 10.85 2.18 9.55
C GLN A 151 9.45 1.72 9.99
N ALA A 152 9.05 1.99 11.23
CA ALA A 152 7.74 1.64 11.74
C ALA A 152 6.60 2.34 10.98
N THR A 153 6.78 3.63 10.66
CA THR A 153 5.83 4.36 9.82
C THR A 153 5.74 3.74 8.41
N ALA A 154 6.88 3.46 7.79
CA ALA A 154 6.91 2.81 6.48
C ALA A 154 6.26 1.43 6.51
N LEU A 155 6.54 0.62 7.55
CA LEU A 155 5.94 -0.70 7.74
C LEU A 155 4.41 -0.62 7.81
N HIS A 156 3.88 0.31 8.61
CA HIS A 156 2.45 0.57 8.77
C HIS A 156 1.79 0.96 7.44
N GLU A 157 2.32 1.97 6.77
CA GLU A 157 1.74 2.47 5.52
C GLU A 157 1.85 1.45 4.38
N LEU A 158 2.90 0.63 4.37
CA LEU A 158 3.03 -0.48 3.45
C LEU A 158 1.98 -1.57 3.71
N GLY A 159 1.63 -1.84 4.96
CA GLY A 159 0.53 -2.75 5.29
C GLY A 159 -0.78 -2.30 4.65
N HIS A 160 -1.12 -1.01 4.74
CA HIS A 160 -2.25 -0.44 4.02
C HIS A 160 -2.10 -0.63 2.52
N ALA A 161 -0.94 -0.32 1.97
CA ALA A 161 -0.68 -0.43 0.53
C ALA A 161 -0.83 -1.86 0.00
N PHE A 162 -0.54 -2.87 0.82
CA PHE A 162 -0.72 -4.29 0.48
C PHE A 162 -2.14 -4.82 0.73
N GLY A 163 -3.10 -3.96 1.07
CA GLY A 163 -4.51 -4.29 1.19
C GLY A 163 -5.07 -4.30 2.61
N LEU A 164 -4.26 -4.12 3.65
CA LEU A 164 -4.71 -4.07 5.05
C LEU A 164 -5.33 -2.70 5.37
N TRP A 165 -6.44 -2.35 4.70
CA TRP A 165 -7.13 -1.05 4.85
C TRP A 165 -8.01 -1.00 6.10
N GLY A 166 -7.37 -1.03 7.25
CA GLY A 166 -7.98 -0.98 8.58
C GLY A 166 -6.89 -0.98 9.64
N HIS A 167 -7.27 -0.92 10.90
CA HIS A 167 -6.32 -0.88 12.01
C HIS A 167 -6.60 -1.99 13.02
N SER A 168 -5.55 -2.45 13.68
CA SER A 168 -5.61 -3.35 14.83
C SER A 168 -5.78 -2.57 16.13
N ASP A 169 -6.44 -3.19 17.12
CA ASP A 169 -6.45 -2.65 18.49
C ASP A 169 -5.23 -3.08 19.31
N ASP A 170 -4.50 -4.10 18.84
CA ASP A 170 -3.29 -4.55 19.53
C ASP A 170 -2.13 -3.60 19.18
N PRO A 171 -1.55 -2.89 20.18
CA PRO A 171 -0.44 -1.99 19.95
C PRO A 171 0.85 -2.69 19.49
N ALA A 172 0.93 -4.02 19.57
CA ALA A 172 2.02 -4.83 19.08
C ALA A 172 1.95 -5.13 17.58
N ASP A 173 0.81 -4.85 16.93
CA ASP A 173 0.63 -5.02 15.49
C ASP A 173 1.20 -3.82 14.72
N ALA A 174 1.76 -4.08 13.54
CA ALA A 174 2.26 -3.01 12.65
C ALA A 174 1.13 -2.06 12.23
N LEU A 175 -0.11 -2.56 12.11
CA LEU A 175 -1.30 -1.78 11.76
C LEU A 175 -2.04 -1.18 12.96
N ALA A 176 -1.42 -1.11 14.15
CA ALA A 176 -1.99 -0.32 15.25
C ALA A 176 -2.04 1.18 14.89
N PRO A 177 -3.15 1.90 15.15
CA PRO A 177 -3.29 3.32 14.77
C PRO A 177 -2.38 4.23 15.59
N VAL A 178 -1.99 3.79 16.77
CA VAL A 178 -1.02 4.44 17.66
C VAL A 178 -0.03 3.37 18.10
N GLN A 179 1.20 3.51 17.66
CA GLN A 179 2.26 2.64 18.13
C GLN A 179 2.59 2.96 19.58
N GLY A 180 2.89 1.92 20.37
CA GLY A 180 3.28 2.05 21.77
C GLY A 180 4.62 2.78 21.97
N ALA A 181 5.19 2.67 23.16
CA ALA A 181 6.46 3.30 23.50
C ALA A 181 7.66 2.79 22.66
N SER A 182 7.55 1.56 22.13
CA SER A 182 8.55 0.96 21.25
C SER A 182 7.95 0.82 19.86
N PRO A 183 8.63 1.32 18.81
CA PRO A 183 8.16 1.15 17.43
C PRO A 183 8.09 -0.34 17.02
N VAL A 184 7.04 -0.72 16.32
CA VAL A 184 6.90 -2.06 15.73
C VAL A 184 7.68 -2.07 14.41
N LEU A 185 8.69 -2.95 14.32
CA LEU A 185 9.62 -2.98 13.19
C LEU A 185 9.43 -4.20 12.26
N ALA A 186 8.51 -5.11 12.58
CA ALA A 186 8.18 -6.26 11.74
C ALA A 186 6.69 -6.60 11.87
N PRO A 187 6.07 -7.23 10.83
CA PRO A 187 4.68 -7.68 10.92
C PRO A 187 4.49 -8.71 12.03
N SER A 188 3.52 -8.49 12.88
CA SER A 188 3.15 -9.35 14.00
C SER A 188 2.47 -10.65 13.54
N VAL A 189 2.13 -11.51 14.48
CA VAL A 189 1.26 -12.68 14.22
C VAL A 189 -0.15 -12.24 13.81
N GLY A 190 -0.67 -11.15 14.40
CA GLY A 190 -1.96 -10.56 14.05
C GLY A 190 -1.99 -10.04 12.63
N ASP A 191 -0.96 -9.30 12.22
CA ASP A 191 -0.79 -8.80 10.86
C ASP A 191 -0.74 -9.94 9.84
N ARG A 192 0.06 -10.97 10.10
CA ARG A 192 0.21 -12.14 9.21
C ARG A 192 -1.11 -12.91 9.04
N ARG A 193 -1.80 -13.20 10.14
CA ARG A 193 -3.12 -13.88 10.10
C ARG A 193 -4.15 -13.08 9.30
N THR A 194 -4.15 -11.76 9.49
CA THR A 194 -5.05 -10.87 8.75
C THR A 194 -4.71 -10.85 7.28
N LEU A 195 -3.42 -10.80 6.93
CA LEU A 195 -2.94 -10.81 5.55
C LEU A 195 -3.25 -12.14 4.84
N ASP A 196 -3.04 -13.28 5.51
CA ASP A 196 -3.35 -14.61 4.96
C ASP A 196 -4.85 -14.73 4.66
N TRP A 197 -5.69 -14.30 5.60
CA TRP A 197 -7.13 -14.25 5.40
C TRP A 197 -7.52 -13.33 4.24
N LEU A 198 -6.97 -12.12 4.18
CA LEU A 198 -7.21 -11.14 3.13
C LEU A 198 -6.92 -11.72 1.74
N ARG A 199 -5.79 -12.41 1.58
CA ARG A 199 -5.36 -13.01 0.31
C ARG A 199 -6.28 -14.15 -0.18
N ALA A 200 -7.03 -14.75 0.73
CA ALA A 200 -8.03 -15.77 0.41
C ALA A 200 -9.41 -15.18 0.03
N GLN A 201 -9.60 -13.86 0.17
CA GLN A 201 -10.88 -13.26 -0.17
C GLN A 201 -11.03 -13.06 -1.69
N PRO A 202 -12.25 -13.17 -2.21
CA PRO A 202 -12.50 -12.87 -3.62
C PRO A 202 -12.23 -11.38 -3.91
N THR A 203 -11.61 -11.13 -5.04
CA THR A 203 -11.32 -9.77 -5.52
C THR A 203 -11.32 -9.73 -7.04
N ARG A 204 -11.75 -8.61 -7.61
CA ARG A 204 -11.66 -8.34 -9.04
C ARG A 204 -10.34 -7.65 -9.42
N PHE A 205 -9.53 -7.26 -8.45
CA PHE A 205 -8.24 -6.62 -8.73
C PHE A 205 -7.28 -7.61 -9.39
N GLY A 206 -6.64 -7.15 -10.48
CA GLY A 206 -5.76 -7.96 -11.32
C GLY A 206 -6.47 -8.76 -12.41
N GLU A 207 -7.81 -8.85 -12.38
CA GLU A 207 -8.56 -9.54 -13.43
C GLU A 207 -8.66 -8.70 -14.71
N PRO A 208 -8.65 -9.33 -15.89
CA PRO A 208 -8.94 -8.65 -17.14
C PRO A 208 -10.35 -8.04 -17.13
N LEU A 209 -10.48 -6.80 -17.60
CA LEU A 209 -11.77 -6.16 -17.78
C LEU A 209 -12.37 -6.61 -19.12
N ASN A 210 -13.64 -7.00 -19.10
CA ASN A 210 -14.36 -7.28 -20.33
C ASN A 210 -14.65 -5.98 -21.09
N PRO A 211 -14.57 -5.98 -22.43
CA PRO A 211 -14.89 -4.80 -23.24
C PRO A 211 -16.31 -4.24 -23.00
N ALA A 212 -17.26 -5.10 -22.58
CA ALA A 212 -18.61 -4.70 -22.25
C ALA A 212 -18.71 -3.88 -20.94
N ASP A 213 -17.80 -4.10 -19.98
CA ASP A 213 -17.77 -3.40 -18.70
C ASP A 213 -17.21 -1.97 -18.85
N THR A 214 -16.44 -1.71 -19.90
CA THR A 214 -15.82 -0.40 -20.19
C THR A 214 -16.70 0.55 -21.00
N ALA A 215 -17.78 0.08 -21.57
CA ALA A 215 -18.69 0.88 -22.43
C ALA A 215 -19.89 1.47 -21.67
N ALA A 216 -20.05 1.15 -20.38
CA ALA A 216 -21.23 1.54 -19.58
C ALA A 216 -20.95 2.68 -18.55
N GLN A 217 -19.82 3.42 -18.70
CA GLN A 217 -19.48 4.56 -17.82
C GLN A 217 -19.34 5.86 -18.61
#